data_43a90e41eaceac2ed299274db026b466
#
_entry.id   43a90e41eaceac2ed299274db026b466
#
_cell.length_a   1.000
_cell.length_b   1.000
_cell.length_c   1.000
_cell.angle_alpha   90.00
_cell.angle_beta   90.00
_cell.angle_gamma   90.00
#
_symmetry.space_group_name_H-M   'P 1'
#
loop_
_entity.id
_entity.type
_entity.pdbx_description
1 polymer ?
#
loop_
_entity_poly.entity_id
_entity_poly.type
_entity_poly.pdbx_seq_one_letter_code
_entity_poly.pdbx_strand_id
1 'polypeptide(L)' 'MKTSEIRALSIEEIKTKMADAREELMKLRFQVVSGQLTDTSRLPVVRKEIARMQTIINERVEATVQEGDK' A
#
# COMPACT_ATOMS: atom_id res chain seq x y z
N MET A 1 1.86 8.99 1.11
CA MET A 1 3.29 8.99 0.70
C MET A 1 3.42 9.32 -0.78
N LYS A 2 4.44 10.06 -1.11
CA LYS A 2 4.74 10.36 -2.50
C LYS A 2 5.43 9.17 -3.15
N THR A 3 5.27 9.04 -4.45
CA THR A 3 5.89 7.94 -5.20
C THR A 3 7.40 7.93 -5.04
N SER A 4 8.03 9.10 -5.04
CA SER A 4 9.49 9.20 -4.86
C SER A 4 9.94 8.70 -3.49
N GLU A 5 9.14 8.93 -2.45
CA GLU A 5 9.44 8.41 -1.12
C GLU A 5 9.37 6.90 -1.07
N ILE A 6 8.36 6.34 -1.72
CA ILE A 6 8.19 4.89 -1.78
C ILE A 6 9.35 4.25 -2.55
N ARG A 7 9.78 4.85 -3.64
CA ARG A 7 10.88 4.32 -4.43
C ARG A 7 12.21 4.36 -3.71
N ALA A 8 12.35 5.24 -2.73
CA ALA A 8 13.57 5.30 -1.91
C ALA A 8 13.65 4.17 -0.89
N LEU A 9 12.55 3.47 -0.63
CA LEU A 9 12.50 2.37 0.34
C LEU A 9 12.91 1.05 -0.30
N SER A 10 13.40 0.13 0.53
CA SER A 10 13.64 -1.23 0.08
C SER A 10 12.32 -1.96 -0.12
N ILE A 11 12.35 -3.06 -0.88
CA ILE A 11 11.14 -3.86 -1.12
C ILE A 11 10.54 -4.35 0.20
N GLU A 12 11.39 -4.78 1.13
CA GLU A 12 10.92 -5.26 2.43
C GLU A 12 10.23 -4.17 3.22
N GLU A 13 10.78 -2.96 3.20
CA GLU A 13 10.17 -1.83 3.87
C GLU A 13 8.81 -1.47 3.24
N ILE A 14 8.73 -1.52 1.92
CA ILE A 14 7.48 -1.26 1.21
C ILE A 14 6.43 -2.30 1.58
N LYS A 15 6.81 -3.57 1.63
CA LYS A 15 5.89 -4.65 2.01
C LYS A 15 5.35 -4.46 3.42
N THR A 16 6.23 -4.06 4.35
CA THR A 16 5.82 -3.79 5.73
C THR A 16 4.83 -2.64 5.80
N LYS A 17 5.12 -1.54 5.12
CA LYS A 17 4.23 -0.39 5.09
C LYS A 17 2.90 -0.73 4.42
N MET A 18 2.94 -1.55 3.39
CA MET A 18 1.72 -1.98 2.71
C MET A 18 0.86 -2.86 3.62
N ALA A 19 1.48 -3.76 4.38
CA ALA A 19 0.75 -4.58 5.34
C ALA A 19 0.09 -3.71 6.40
N ASP A 20 0.82 -2.71 6.91
CA ASP A 20 0.28 -1.77 7.89
C ASP A 20 -0.90 -0.98 7.30
N ALA A 21 -0.78 -0.54 6.06
CA ALA A 21 -1.83 0.21 5.39
C ALA A 21 -3.09 -0.64 5.17
N ARG A 22 -2.90 -1.91 4.81
CA ARG A 22 -4.01 -2.85 4.65
C ARG A 22 -4.74 -3.09 5.97
N GLU A 23 -3.98 -3.21 7.04
CA GLU A 23 -4.55 -3.37 8.37
C GLU A 23 -5.34 -2.13 8.76
N GLU A 24 -4.80 -0.94 8.51
CA GLU A 24 -5.50 0.31 8.75
C GLU A 24 -6.82 0.36 7.96
N LEU A 25 -6.78 -0.03 6.70
CA LEU A 25 -7.96 -0.04 5.85
C LEU A 25 -9.04 -0.99 6.41
N MET A 26 -8.62 -2.15 6.86
CA MET A 26 -9.54 -3.12 7.46
C MET A 26 -10.20 -2.55 8.71
N LYS A 27 -9.42 -1.92 9.58
CA LYS A 27 -9.94 -1.29 10.79
C LYS A 27 -10.91 -0.18 10.47
N LEU A 28 -10.59 0.67 9.49
CA LEU A 28 -11.47 1.76 9.09
C LEU A 28 -12.79 1.24 8.54
N ARG A 29 -12.74 0.20 7.70
CA ARG A 29 -13.96 -0.40 7.16
C ARG A 29 -14.83 -0.98 8.27
N PHE A 30 -14.21 -1.65 9.22
CA PHE A 30 -14.93 -2.21 10.36
C PHE A 30 -15.61 -1.10 11.16
N GLN A 31 -14.90 -0.01 11.42
CA GLN A 31 -15.44 1.12 12.17
C GLN A 31 -16.62 1.77 11.46
N VAL A 32 -16.57 1.86 10.13
CA VAL A 32 -17.67 2.41 9.35
C VAL A 32 -18.89 1.51 9.45
N VAL A 33 -18.69 0.20 9.29
CA VAL A 33 -19.80 -0.77 9.34
C VAL A 33 -20.44 -0.80 10.73
N SER A 34 -19.63 -0.70 11.78
CA SER A 34 -20.15 -0.73 13.14
C SER A 34 -20.74 0.61 13.61
N GLY A 35 -20.66 1.64 12.78
CA GLY A 35 -21.19 2.96 13.11
C GLY A 35 -20.30 3.81 13.99
N GLN A 36 -19.09 3.37 14.26
CA GLN A 36 -18.14 4.11 15.10
C GLN A 36 -17.47 5.25 14.36
N LEU A 37 -17.37 5.13 13.05
CA LEU A 37 -16.71 6.13 12.22
C LEU A 37 -17.70 6.65 11.18
N THR A 38 -17.97 7.95 11.20
CA THR A 38 -18.89 8.57 10.25
C THR A 38 -18.13 9.21 9.08
N ASP A 39 -16.88 9.58 9.28
CA ASP A 39 -16.05 10.20 8.26
C ASP A 39 -15.29 9.13 7.48
N THR A 40 -15.61 8.99 6.20
CA THR A 40 -14.98 7.99 5.33
C THR A 40 -13.88 8.56 4.45
N SER A 41 -13.49 9.82 4.66
CA SER A 41 -12.52 10.50 3.80
C SER A 41 -11.14 9.83 3.82
N ARG A 42 -10.80 9.12 4.88
CA ARG A 42 -9.52 8.43 5.01
C ARG A 42 -9.43 7.18 4.13
N LEU A 43 -10.56 6.55 3.85
CA LEU A 43 -10.59 5.29 3.08
C LEU A 43 -9.95 5.42 1.69
N PRO A 44 -10.34 6.40 0.85
CA PRO A 44 -9.71 6.51 -0.46
C PRO A 44 -8.23 6.87 -0.38
N VAL A 45 -7.81 7.61 0.64
CA VAL A 45 -6.39 7.95 0.83
C VAL A 45 -5.57 6.69 1.08
N VAL A 46 -6.01 5.83 1.99
CA VAL A 46 -5.32 4.59 2.31
C VAL A 46 -5.29 3.65 1.10
N ARG A 47 -6.40 3.55 0.36
CA ARG A 47 -6.45 2.73 -0.85
C ARG A 47 -5.43 3.19 -1.88
N LYS A 48 -5.29 4.50 -2.06
CA LYS A 48 -4.31 5.05 -3.01
C LYS A 48 -2.88 4.74 -2.58
N GLU A 49 -2.61 4.82 -1.29
CA GLU A 49 -1.29 4.48 -0.77
C GLU A 49 -0.96 3.02 -1.05
N ILE A 50 -1.89 2.12 -0.79
CA ILE A 50 -1.71 0.70 -1.05
C ILE A 50 -1.47 0.46 -2.54
N ALA A 51 -2.25 1.08 -3.40
CA ALA A 51 -2.12 0.93 -4.84
C ALA A 51 -0.75 1.41 -5.35
N ARG A 52 -0.29 2.54 -4.85
CA ARG A 52 1.02 3.07 -5.22
C ARG A 52 2.15 2.13 -4.80
N MET A 53 2.10 1.65 -3.57
CA MET A 53 3.10 0.72 -3.07
C MET A 53 3.09 -0.59 -3.85
N GLN A 54 1.91 -1.10 -4.18
CA GLN A 54 1.78 -2.31 -4.97
C GLN A 54 2.36 -2.13 -6.37
N THR A 55 2.10 -1.00 -6.99
CA THR A 55 2.63 -0.69 -8.32
C THR A 55 4.16 -0.68 -8.31
N ILE A 56 4.76 -0.05 -7.31
CA ILE A 56 6.21 0.03 -7.21
C ILE A 56 6.83 -1.33 -6.94
N ILE A 57 6.20 -2.13 -6.08
CA ILE A 57 6.66 -3.50 -5.84
C ILE A 57 6.62 -4.31 -7.13
N ASN A 58 5.53 -4.20 -7.88
CA ASN A 58 5.38 -4.91 -9.14
C ASN A 58 6.45 -4.50 -10.15
N GLU A 59 6.75 -3.21 -10.25
CA GLU A 59 7.80 -2.73 -11.13
C GLU A 59 9.15 -3.37 -10.79
N ARG A 60 9.49 -3.41 -9.51
CA ARG A 60 10.75 -3.98 -9.06
C ARG A 60 10.81 -5.49 -9.25
N VAL A 61 9.72 -6.17 -8.95
CA VAL A 61 9.66 -7.62 -9.14
C VAL A 61 9.79 -7.98 -10.60
N GLU A 62 9.10 -7.25 -11.48
CA GLU A 62 9.19 -7.48 -12.92
C GLU A 62 10.62 -7.27 -13.43
N ALA A 63 11.27 -6.20 -12.96
CA ALA A 63 12.66 -5.95 -13.35
C ALA A 63 13.57 -7.09 -12.91
N THR A 64 13.38 -7.59 -11.68
CA THR A 64 14.17 -8.70 -11.15
C THR A 64 13.91 -9.99 -11.92
N VAL A 65 12.64 -10.26 -12.22
CA VAL A 65 12.25 -11.46 -12.96
C VAL A 65 12.81 -11.43 -14.38
N GLN A 66 12.73 -10.27 -15.03
CA GLN A 66 13.28 -10.13 -16.38
C GLN A 66 14.79 -10.39 -16.40
N GLU A 67 15.50 -9.94 -15.39
CA GLU A 67 16.92 -10.21 -15.26
C GLU A 67 17.18 -11.69 -14.99
N GLY A 68 16.36 -12.30 -14.14
CA GLY A 68 16.52 -13.69 -13.77
C GLY A 68 16.14 -14.66 -14.87
N ASP A 69 15.27 -14.25 -15.75
CA ASP A 69 14.76 -15.10 -16.84
C ASP A 69 15.79 -15.31 -17.96
N LYS A 70 16.84 -14.56 -17.91
CA LYS A 70 17.89 -14.70 -18.90
C LYS A 70 18.96 -15.70 -18.46
#